data_3f1d09fd47529a15a9f907995d0fa243
#
_entry.id   3f1d09fd47529a15a9f907995d0fa243
#
_cell.length_a   1.000
_cell.length_b   1.000
_cell.length_c   1.000
_cell.angle_alpha   90.00
_cell.angle_beta   90.00
_cell.angle_gamma   90.00
#
_symmetry.space_group_name_H-M   'P 1'
#
loop_
_entity.id
_entity.type
_entity.pdbx_description
1 polymer ?
#
loop_
_entity_poly.entity_id
_entity_poly.type
_entity_poly.pdbx_seq_one_letter_code
_entity_poly.pdbx_strand_id
1 'polypeptide(L)'
;MKKFLLIALVALMGGFNAATARGESLLSISPAALSLKGHGGQSITQKFKLSNLTESPYAFRIDVTDVRVEGGKRIFIPAGQSTGSIAALAVVPVPYVELKPGESTLVPVTFSLPAETDLRAVAVFFRGQPAVSLPGPRVRMNLGAVVDFSISDNIELKLSPPQVAPQTSSSSTTFTEDLANVGFEPVIVRGVAAIVSQPGKLVGKAMFEQKRLLPGERNVLHATYAGTLPAGKYRVLCSMEYAGQITTRTAELVIP
;
A
#
# COMPACT_ATOMS: atom_id res chain seq x y z
N MET A 1 -37.44 25.71 -64.17
CA MET A 1 -37.58 26.12 -62.75
C MET A 1 -37.40 24.84 -61.89
N LYS A 2 -36.21 24.51 -61.44
CA LYS A 2 -35.93 23.36 -60.57
C LYS A 2 -35.42 23.90 -59.21
N LYS A 3 -36.22 23.66 -58.17
CA LYS A 3 -35.87 24.04 -56.78
C LYS A 3 -34.93 23.00 -56.20
N PHE A 4 -33.70 23.39 -55.83
CA PHE A 4 -32.78 22.57 -55.06
C PHE A 4 -33.12 22.71 -53.57
N LEU A 5 -33.45 21.60 -52.95
CA LEU A 5 -33.66 21.48 -51.51
C LEU A 5 -32.31 21.10 -50.84
N LEU A 6 -31.73 22.04 -50.07
CA LEU A 6 -30.48 21.84 -49.35
C LEU A 6 -30.83 21.27 -47.97
N ILE A 7 -30.52 19.99 -47.73
CA ILE A 7 -30.67 19.34 -46.44
C ILE A 7 -29.35 19.55 -45.66
N ALA A 8 -29.41 20.39 -44.63
CA ALA A 8 -28.31 20.57 -43.70
C ALA A 8 -28.33 19.44 -42.67
N LEU A 9 -27.33 18.55 -42.73
CA LEU A 9 -27.10 17.49 -41.75
C LEU A 9 -26.29 18.08 -40.57
N VAL A 10 -26.95 18.39 -39.46
CA VAL A 10 -26.29 18.80 -38.20
C VAL A 10 -25.78 17.54 -37.49
N ALA A 11 -24.48 17.29 -37.57
CA ALA A 11 -23.82 16.24 -36.81
C ALA A 11 -23.70 16.69 -35.34
N LEU A 12 -24.54 16.14 -34.47
CA LEU A 12 -24.49 16.33 -33.02
C LEU A 12 -23.35 15.46 -32.48
N MET A 13 -22.13 16.01 -32.38
CA MET A 13 -21.03 15.36 -31.64
C MET A 13 -21.30 15.49 -30.13
N GLY A 14 -22.05 14.53 -29.62
CA GLY A 14 -22.14 14.31 -28.18
C GLY A 14 -20.78 13.81 -27.65
N GLY A 15 -19.99 14.69 -27.04
CA GLY A 15 -18.79 14.29 -26.32
C GLY A 15 -19.16 13.39 -25.16
N PHE A 16 -18.87 12.10 -25.26
CA PHE A 16 -18.87 11.19 -24.12
C PHE A 16 -17.70 11.59 -23.21
N ASN A 17 -17.97 12.42 -22.22
CA ASN A 17 -17.09 12.53 -21.05
C ASN A 17 -17.18 11.18 -20.32
N ALA A 18 -16.23 10.29 -20.58
CA ALA A 18 -15.97 9.14 -19.74
C ALA A 18 -15.45 9.68 -18.39
N ALA A 19 -16.38 9.97 -17.50
CA ALA A 19 -16.03 10.14 -16.08
C ALA A 19 -15.41 8.82 -15.65
N THR A 20 -14.10 8.81 -15.42
CA THR A 20 -13.43 7.72 -14.73
C THR A 20 -14.05 7.68 -13.33
N ALA A 21 -15.04 6.83 -13.13
CA ALA A 21 -15.57 6.50 -11.83
C ALA A 21 -14.40 5.86 -11.05
N ARG A 22 -13.70 6.67 -10.26
CA ARG A 22 -12.92 6.15 -9.16
C ARG A 22 -13.93 5.48 -8.25
N GLY A 23 -13.93 4.17 -8.22
CA GLY A 23 -14.76 3.41 -7.31
C GLY A 23 -14.39 3.81 -5.89
N GLU A 24 -15.09 4.76 -5.31
CA GLU A 24 -14.98 5.05 -3.89
C GLU A 24 -15.40 3.79 -3.15
N SER A 25 -14.53 3.32 -2.27
CA SER A 25 -14.84 2.17 -1.43
C SER A 25 -16.05 2.54 -0.57
N LEU A 26 -17.16 1.82 -0.74
CA LEU A 26 -18.41 2.09 -0.04
C LEU A 26 -18.29 1.98 1.49
N LEU A 27 -17.37 1.14 1.96
CA LEU A 27 -16.93 1.06 3.36
C LEU A 27 -15.42 1.29 3.40
N SER A 28 -14.94 2.20 4.24
CA SER A 28 -13.53 2.54 4.28
C SER A 28 -13.04 2.88 5.68
N ILE A 29 -11.71 2.65 5.88
CA ILE A 29 -10.96 3.13 7.04
C ILE A 29 -9.78 3.98 6.58
N SER A 30 -9.43 4.98 7.37
CA SER A 30 -8.25 5.82 7.13
C SER A 30 -7.62 6.25 8.45
N PRO A 31 -6.29 6.14 8.58
CA PRO A 31 -5.37 5.54 7.64
C PRO A 31 -5.45 4.01 7.64
N ALA A 32 -5.18 3.36 6.48
CA ALA A 32 -5.11 1.89 6.37
C ALA A 32 -3.71 1.35 6.70
N ALA A 33 -2.69 2.20 6.71
CA ALA A 33 -1.34 1.86 7.12
C ALA A 33 -0.63 3.10 7.66
N LEU A 34 0.08 2.96 8.78
CA LEU A 34 0.89 4.03 9.34
C LEU A 34 2.07 3.50 10.13
N SER A 35 3.14 4.30 10.22
CA SER A 35 4.30 4.06 11.08
C SER A 35 4.30 5.06 12.21
N LEU A 36 4.50 4.57 13.43
CA LEU A 36 4.61 5.36 14.63
C LEU A 36 6.02 5.19 15.22
N LYS A 37 6.60 6.29 15.68
CA LYS A 37 7.81 6.22 16.49
C LYS A 37 7.44 6.19 17.96
N GLY A 38 8.11 5.34 18.73
CA GLY A 38 7.89 5.23 20.17
C GLY A 38 9.05 4.55 20.87
N HIS A 39 8.91 4.30 22.16
CA HIS A 39 9.86 3.55 22.97
C HIS A 39 9.11 2.62 23.92
N GLY A 40 9.80 1.63 24.45
CA GLY A 40 9.22 0.71 25.43
C GLY A 40 8.61 1.45 26.62
N GLY A 41 7.45 1.02 27.10
CA GLY A 41 6.65 1.65 28.15
C GLY A 41 5.81 2.84 27.70
N GLN A 42 5.89 3.29 26.44
CA GLN A 42 5.11 4.40 25.92
C GLN A 42 3.71 3.96 25.46
N SER A 43 2.72 4.82 25.67
CA SER A 43 1.37 4.67 25.08
C SER A 43 1.14 5.72 24.00
N ILE A 44 0.59 5.29 22.87
CA ILE A 44 0.33 6.13 21.69
C ILE A 44 -1.12 5.92 21.28
N THR A 45 -1.89 7.00 21.13
CA THR A 45 -3.28 6.94 20.66
C THR A 45 -3.37 7.35 19.19
N GLN A 46 -3.94 6.46 18.36
CA GLN A 46 -4.24 6.72 16.97
C GLN A 46 -5.76 6.73 16.75
N LYS A 47 -6.24 7.68 15.96
CA LYS A 47 -7.64 7.76 15.55
C LYS A 47 -7.79 7.23 14.12
N PHE A 48 -8.75 6.31 13.93
CA PHE A 48 -9.12 5.77 12.62
C PHE A 48 -10.47 6.33 12.21
N LYS A 49 -10.54 6.96 11.05
CA LYS A 49 -11.83 7.36 10.47
C LYS A 49 -12.46 6.15 9.80
N LEU A 50 -13.60 5.71 10.30
CA LEU A 50 -14.44 4.67 9.71
C LEU A 50 -15.60 5.34 9.00
N SER A 51 -15.87 4.98 7.74
CA SER A 51 -16.91 5.60 6.90
C SER A 51 -17.78 4.53 6.26
N ASN A 52 -19.09 4.81 6.24
CA ASN A 52 -20.11 4.00 5.58
C ASN A 52 -20.79 4.84 4.48
N LEU A 53 -20.40 4.65 3.23
CA LEU A 53 -21.02 5.29 2.06
C LEU A 53 -22.00 4.36 1.34
N THR A 54 -22.39 3.23 1.96
CA THR A 54 -23.41 2.34 1.43
C THR A 54 -24.82 2.89 1.73
N GLU A 55 -25.81 2.30 1.11
CA GLU A 55 -27.24 2.62 1.36
C GLU A 55 -27.83 1.92 2.59
N SER A 56 -27.05 1.06 3.27
CA SER A 56 -27.48 0.27 4.41
C SER A 56 -26.68 0.59 5.66
N PRO A 57 -27.26 0.52 6.87
CA PRO A 57 -26.50 0.66 8.10
C PRO A 57 -25.60 -0.57 8.33
N TYR A 58 -24.38 -0.30 8.84
CA TYR A 58 -23.38 -1.33 9.15
C TYR A 58 -22.94 -1.25 10.61
N ALA A 59 -22.88 -2.42 11.25
CA ALA A 59 -22.32 -2.57 12.58
C ALA A 59 -20.92 -3.19 12.48
N PHE A 60 -19.96 -2.60 13.19
CA PHE A 60 -18.55 -3.02 13.19
C PHE A 60 -18.15 -3.45 14.59
N ARG A 61 -17.46 -4.59 14.67
CA ARG A 61 -16.67 -4.97 15.84
C ARG A 61 -15.20 -4.68 15.54
N ILE A 62 -14.49 -4.09 16.51
CA ILE A 62 -13.10 -3.69 16.37
C ILE A 62 -12.23 -4.64 17.19
N ASP A 63 -11.29 -5.29 16.53
CA ASP A 63 -10.33 -6.22 17.13
C ASP A 63 -8.91 -5.76 16.83
N VAL A 64 -7.97 -5.99 17.74
CA VAL A 64 -6.55 -5.76 17.53
C VAL A 64 -5.83 -7.10 17.60
N THR A 65 -4.91 -7.34 16.66
CA THR A 65 -4.06 -8.55 16.62
C THR A 65 -2.61 -8.14 16.46
N ASP A 66 -1.68 -8.93 16.98
CA ASP A 66 -0.27 -8.76 16.68
C ASP A 66 0.04 -9.18 15.24
N VAL A 67 1.06 -8.55 14.65
CA VAL A 67 1.57 -8.94 13.32
C VAL A 67 3.03 -9.33 13.47
N ARG A 68 3.35 -10.54 13.03
CA ARG A 68 4.72 -11.07 12.96
C ARG A 68 5.02 -11.54 11.53
N VAL A 69 6.28 -11.66 11.19
CA VAL A 69 6.73 -12.22 9.92
C VAL A 69 7.29 -13.61 10.15
N GLU A 70 6.73 -14.59 9.46
CA GLU A 70 7.22 -15.98 9.43
C GLU A 70 7.38 -16.43 7.98
N GLY A 71 8.53 -17.01 7.65
CA GLY A 71 8.83 -17.41 6.27
C GLY A 71 8.79 -16.26 5.26
N GLY A 72 9.05 -15.02 5.70
CA GLY A 72 9.01 -13.80 4.87
C GLY A 72 7.61 -13.24 4.63
N LYS A 73 6.56 -13.77 5.28
CA LYS A 73 5.16 -13.36 5.15
C LYS A 73 4.57 -12.91 6.49
N ARG A 74 3.62 -12.00 6.43
CA ARG A 74 2.89 -11.53 7.63
C ARG A 74 1.89 -12.59 8.09
N ILE A 75 1.90 -12.85 9.39
CA ILE A 75 0.89 -13.63 10.10
C ILE A 75 0.23 -12.77 11.16
N PHE A 76 -1.06 -13.01 11.40
CA PHE A 76 -1.86 -12.30 12.39
C PHE A 76 -2.08 -13.22 13.59
N ILE A 77 -1.62 -12.78 14.76
CA ILE A 77 -1.64 -13.55 15.99
C ILE A 77 -2.65 -12.90 16.94
N PRO A 78 -3.61 -13.67 17.50
CA PRO A 78 -4.54 -13.13 18.47
C PRO A 78 -3.84 -12.45 19.66
N ALA A 79 -4.44 -11.40 20.18
CA ALA A 79 -3.93 -10.65 21.33
C ALA A 79 -3.57 -11.57 22.51
N GLY A 80 -2.38 -11.39 23.09
CA GLY A 80 -1.89 -12.14 24.23
C GLY A 80 -1.32 -13.52 23.91
N GLN A 81 -1.31 -13.98 22.66
CA GLN A 81 -0.70 -15.26 22.27
C GLN A 81 0.80 -15.16 21.94
N SER A 82 1.35 -13.93 21.90
CA SER A 82 2.79 -13.70 21.71
C SER A 82 3.39 -13.08 22.96
N THR A 83 4.63 -13.44 23.28
CA THR A 83 5.41 -12.73 24.28
C THR A 83 5.57 -11.26 23.85
N GLY A 84 5.40 -10.32 24.76
CA GLY A 84 5.46 -8.90 24.44
C GLY A 84 4.35 -8.42 23.51
N SER A 85 3.14 -9.03 23.58
CA SER A 85 1.98 -8.70 22.75
C SER A 85 1.60 -7.22 22.91
N ILE A 86 1.70 -6.45 21.84
CA ILE A 86 1.21 -5.06 21.78
C ILE A 86 -0.31 -5.05 21.72
N ALA A 87 -0.88 -6.01 20.98
CA ALA A 87 -2.34 -6.13 20.83
C ALA A 87 -3.05 -6.41 22.16
N ALA A 88 -2.43 -7.16 23.07
CA ALA A 88 -2.98 -7.43 24.40
C ALA A 88 -3.08 -6.20 25.29
N LEU A 89 -2.21 -5.21 25.06
CA LEU A 89 -2.19 -3.94 25.78
C LEU A 89 -2.92 -2.82 25.05
N ALA A 90 -3.49 -3.12 23.88
CA ALA A 90 -4.25 -2.15 23.11
C ALA A 90 -5.62 -1.90 23.76
N VAL A 91 -6.01 -0.62 23.86
CA VAL A 91 -7.29 -0.20 24.41
C VAL A 91 -8.14 0.38 23.29
N VAL A 92 -9.31 -0.22 23.07
CA VAL A 92 -10.37 0.25 22.18
C VAL A 92 -11.56 0.67 23.03
N PRO A 93 -11.72 1.96 23.38
CA PRO A 93 -12.77 2.42 24.29
C PRO A 93 -14.19 2.10 23.80
N VAL A 94 -14.37 2.08 22.46
CA VAL A 94 -15.64 1.77 21.79
C VAL A 94 -15.42 0.61 20.83
N PRO A 95 -15.50 -0.66 21.31
CA PRO A 95 -15.20 -1.82 20.48
C PRO A 95 -16.32 -2.18 19.49
N TYR A 96 -17.49 -1.53 19.60
CA TYR A 96 -18.63 -1.71 18.69
C TYR A 96 -19.11 -0.35 18.19
N VAL A 97 -19.27 -0.22 16.89
CA VAL A 97 -19.73 1.00 16.24
C VAL A 97 -20.77 0.65 15.19
N GLU A 98 -21.91 1.33 15.22
CA GLU A 98 -22.90 1.27 14.16
C GLU A 98 -22.88 2.59 13.39
N LEU A 99 -22.83 2.51 12.05
CA LEU A 99 -22.85 3.65 11.15
C LEU A 99 -24.06 3.56 10.22
N LYS A 100 -24.84 4.62 10.18
CA LYS A 100 -25.92 4.81 9.20
C LYS A 100 -25.32 5.08 7.80
N PRO A 101 -26.14 4.99 6.74
CA PRO A 101 -25.75 5.43 5.41
C PRO A 101 -25.19 6.84 5.41
N GLY A 102 -24.02 7.04 4.75
CA GLY A 102 -23.33 8.32 4.67
C GLY A 102 -22.58 8.76 5.93
N GLU A 103 -22.65 8.01 7.02
CA GLU A 103 -22.04 8.38 8.30
C GLU A 103 -20.55 8.00 8.37
N SER A 104 -19.81 8.80 9.13
CA SER A 104 -18.40 8.53 9.46
C SER A 104 -18.15 8.85 10.93
N THR A 105 -17.26 8.08 11.56
CA THR A 105 -16.82 8.32 12.94
C THR A 105 -15.32 8.16 13.10
N LEU A 106 -14.78 8.71 14.19
CA LEU A 106 -13.38 8.53 14.57
C LEU A 106 -13.30 7.51 15.72
N VAL A 107 -12.60 6.41 15.48
CA VAL A 107 -12.36 5.36 16.47
C VAL A 107 -10.95 5.53 17.03
N PRO A 108 -10.80 5.93 18.30
CA PRO A 108 -9.48 5.97 18.93
C PRO A 108 -9.05 4.57 19.35
N VAL A 109 -7.79 4.24 19.12
CA VAL A 109 -7.13 3.04 19.62
C VAL A 109 -5.83 3.48 20.29
N THR A 110 -5.64 3.12 21.54
CA THR A 110 -4.41 3.38 22.30
C THR A 110 -3.57 2.12 22.32
N PHE A 111 -2.35 2.22 21.84
CA PHE A 111 -1.35 1.15 21.88
C PHE A 111 -0.37 1.43 22.98
N SER A 112 -0.17 0.48 23.89
CA SER A 112 0.89 0.54 24.91
C SER A 112 2.01 -0.40 24.48
N LEU A 113 3.20 0.15 24.26
CA LEU A 113 4.37 -0.61 23.87
C LEU A 113 4.96 -1.29 25.10
N PRO A 114 5.11 -2.62 25.15
CA PRO A 114 5.83 -3.29 26.23
C PRO A 114 7.26 -2.75 26.35
N ALA A 115 7.83 -2.80 27.57
CA ALA A 115 9.22 -2.38 27.78
C ALA A 115 10.19 -3.20 26.92
N GLU A 116 9.88 -4.50 26.78
CA GLU A 116 10.62 -5.43 25.92
C GLU A 116 9.63 -6.13 24.98
N THR A 117 9.84 -6.01 23.68
CA THR A 117 9.06 -6.71 22.66
C THR A 117 9.84 -6.82 21.36
N ASP A 118 9.75 -8.00 20.74
CA ASP A 118 10.24 -8.24 19.37
C ASP A 118 9.19 -7.88 18.32
N LEU A 119 7.96 -7.64 18.74
CA LEU A 119 6.89 -7.23 17.85
C LEU A 119 7.06 -5.78 17.42
N ARG A 120 6.79 -5.53 16.16
CA ARG A 120 6.90 -4.20 15.54
C ARG A 120 5.63 -3.77 14.84
N ALA A 121 4.57 -4.58 14.89
CA ALA A 121 3.33 -4.20 14.24
C ALA A 121 2.10 -4.86 14.87
N VAL A 122 0.98 -4.17 14.73
CA VAL A 122 -0.36 -4.69 15.00
C VAL A 122 -1.26 -4.44 13.80
N ALA A 123 -2.35 -5.23 13.70
CA ALA A 123 -3.44 -4.96 12.79
C ALA A 123 -4.70 -4.64 13.60
N VAL A 124 -5.36 -3.55 13.22
CA VAL A 124 -6.67 -3.17 13.75
C VAL A 124 -7.71 -3.57 12.72
N PHE A 125 -8.56 -4.54 13.05
CA PHE A 125 -9.63 -5.02 12.19
C PHE A 125 -10.97 -4.42 12.58
N PHE A 126 -11.68 -3.91 11.59
CA PHE A 126 -13.06 -3.46 11.68
C PHE A 126 -13.93 -4.48 10.95
N ARG A 127 -14.52 -5.41 11.71
CA ARG A 127 -15.33 -6.51 11.18
C ARG A 127 -16.76 -6.05 11.06
N GLY A 128 -17.18 -5.74 9.83
CA GLY A 128 -18.48 -5.17 9.51
C GLY A 128 -19.49 -6.21 9.04
N GLN A 129 -20.73 -6.01 9.44
CA GLN A 129 -21.89 -6.71 8.91
C GLN A 129 -23.07 -5.75 8.79
N PRO A 130 -24.02 -5.98 7.86
CA PRO A 130 -25.25 -5.18 7.81
C PRO A 130 -25.96 -5.22 9.16
N ALA A 131 -26.32 -4.05 9.68
CA ALA A 131 -27.02 -3.94 10.98
C ALA A 131 -28.48 -4.41 10.89
N VAL A 132 -29.06 -4.43 9.67
CA VAL A 132 -30.42 -4.92 9.40
C VAL A 132 -30.36 -6.26 8.67
N SER A 133 -31.21 -7.19 9.06
CA SER A 133 -31.36 -8.47 8.36
C SER A 133 -32.23 -8.26 7.12
N LEU A 134 -31.57 -8.19 5.95
CA LEU A 134 -32.25 -8.19 4.65
C LEU A 134 -32.35 -9.63 4.12
N PRO A 135 -33.41 -9.98 3.34
CA PRO A 135 -33.45 -11.24 2.61
C PRO A 135 -32.31 -11.31 1.59
N GLY A 136 -31.59 -12.44 1.56
CA GLY A 136 -30.52 -12.66 0.59
C GLY A 136 -29.16 -12.99 1.24
N PRO A 137 -28.07 -13.07 0.43
CA PRO A 137 -26.74 -13.40 0.91
C PRO A 137 -26.20 -12.29 1.83
N ARG A 138 -25.67 -12.68 3.00
CA ARG A 138 -25.06 -11.74 3.94
C ARG A 138 -23.58 -11.54 3.59
N VAL A 139 -23.21 -10.34 3.20
CA VAL A 139 -21.82 -9.99 2.96
C VAL A 139 -21.21 -9.45 4.25
N ARG A 140 -20.17 -10.12 4.75
CA ARG A 140 -19.33 -9.62 5.85
C ARG A 140 -18.12 -8.90 5.25
N MET A 141 -17.86 -7.68 5.72
CA MET A 141 -16.75 -6.87 5.28
C MET A 141 -15.71 -6.76 6.39
N ASN A 142 -14.47 -7.09 6.09
CA ASN A 142 -13.36 -6.90 7.02
C ASN A 142 -12.46 -5.80 6.47
N LEU A 143 -12.40 -4.67 7.16
CA LEU A 143 -11.44 -3.61 6.89
C LEU A 143 -10.29 -3.75 7.88
N GLY A 144 -9.05 -3.55 7.43
CA GLY A 144 -7.87 -3.69 8.28
C GLY A 144 -6.92 -2.50 8.14
N ALA A 145 -6.40 -2.02 9.25
CA ALA A 145 -5.30 -1.08 9.30
C ALA A 145 -4.07 -1.74 9.93
N VAL A 146 -2.91 -1.61 9.30
CA VAL A 146 -1.64 -2.05 9.87
C VAL A 146 -0.91 -0.85 10.47
N VAL A 147 -0.56 -0.96 11.73
CA VAL A 147 0.23 0.03 12.48
C VAL A 147 1.56 -0.61 12.81
N ASP A 148 2.64 -0.06 12.29
CA ASP A 148 3.99 -0.47 12.67
C ASP A 148 4.64 0.56 13.60
N PHE A 149 5.50 0.06 14.48
CA PHE A 149 6.20 0.84 15.49
C PHE A 149 7.71 0.76 15.26
N SER A 150 8.35 1.92 15.15
CA SER A 150 9.80 2.05 15.16
C SER A 150 10.24 2.43 16.58
N ILE A 151 11.02 1.56 17.21
CA ILE A 151 11.43 1.69 18.62
C ILE A 151 12.92 2.02 18.71
N SER A 152 13.70 1.65 17.70
CA SER A 152 15.13 1.92 17.62
C SER A 152 15.52 2.38 16.20
N ASP A 153 16.80 2.66 15.98
CA ASP A 153 17.35 3.04 14.68
C ASP A 153 18.05 1.85 13.98
N ASN A 154 17.82 0.61 14.42
CA ASN A 154 18.46 -0.58 13.87
C ASN A 154 17.74 -1.05 12.59
N ILE A 155 17.93 -0.30 11.50
CA ILE A 155 17.39 -0.56 10.18
C ILE A 155 18.48 -1.17 9.30
N GLU A 156 18.22 -2.38 8.79
CA GLU A 156 19.09 -3.05 7.84
C GLU A 156 18.29 -3.64 6.70
N LEU A 157 18.57 -3.18 5.47
CA LEU A 157 17.90 -3.63 4.27
C LEU A 157 18.90 -4.31 3.33
N LYS A 158 18.62 -5.54 2.93
CA LYS A 158 19.35 -6.24 1.85
C LYS A 158 18.61 -6.05 0.55
N LEU A 159 19.35 -5.61 -0.46
CA LEU A 159 18.88 -5.40 -1.83
C LEU A 159 19.67 -6.34 -2.75
N SER A 160 19.00 -7.08 -3.62
CA SER A 160 19.65 -7.89 -4.67
C SER A 160 20.04 -7.00 -5.88
N PRO A 161 20.90 -7.45 -6.77
CA PRO A 161 21.14 -6.75 -8.03
C PRO A 161 19.83 -6.57 -8.80
N PRO A 162 19.57 -5.38 -9.40
CA PRO A 162 18.37 -5.16 -10.18
C PRO A 162 18.36 -6.04 -11.43
N GLN A 163 17.19 -6.56 -11.76
CA GLN A 163 16.95 -7.36 -12.95
C GLN A 163 16.10 -6.58 -13.94
N VAL A 164 16.37 -6.80 -15.21
CA VAL A 164 15.62 -6.21 -16.32
C VAL A 164 14.93 -7.34 -17.06
N ALA A 165 13.60 -7.29 -17.10
CA ALA A 165 12.85 -8.26 -17.90
C ALA A 165 13.11 -8.01 -19.40
N PRO A 166 13.42 -9.04 -20.18
CA PRO A 166 13.62 -8.88 -21.62
C PRO A 166 12.34 -8.33 -22.27
N GLN A 167 12.51 -7.36 -23.15
CA GLN A 167 11.40 -6.82 -23.94
C GLN A 167 10.93 -7.87 -24.96
N THR A 168 9.86 -8.57 -24.65
CA THR A 168 9.15 -9.39 -25.61
C THR A 168 8.00 -8.57 -26.19
N SER A 169 8.18 -7.98 -27.34
CA SER A 169 7.15 -7.34 -28.20
C SER A 169 6.25 -6.25 -27.59
N SER A 170 6.52 -5.76 -26.38
CA SER A 170 5.74 -4.69 -25.75
C SER A 170 6.50 -3.38 -25.70
N SER A 171 5.79 -2.25 -25.80
CA SER A 171 6.34 -0.90 -25.66
C SER A 171 6.72 -0.53 -24.22
N SER A 172 6.93 -1.50 -23.34
CA SER A 172 7.27 -1.26 -21.93
C SER A 172 8.43 -2.13 -21.46
N THR A 173 9.27 -1.58 -20.58
CA THR A 173 10.39 -2.29 -19.95
C THR A 173 10.14 -2.34 -18.46
N THR A 174 10.19 -3.54 -17.85
CA THR A 174 10.01 -3.74 -16.43
C THR A 174 11.34 -4.02 -15.74
N PHE A 175 11.57 -3.35 -14.63
CA PHE A 175 12.71 -3.51 -13.73
C PHE A 175 12.20 -4.12 -12.44
N THR A 176 12.96 -5.08 -11.89
CA THR A 176 12.64 -5.71 -10.60
C THR A 176 13.86 -5.67 -9.69
N GLU A 177 13.63 -5.55 -8.39
CA GLU A 177 14.66 -5.63 -7.38
C GLU A 177 14.12 -6.36 -6.14
N ASP A 178 14.76 -7.47 -5.77
CA ASP A 178 14.41 -8.21 -4.56
C ASP A 178 14.98 -7.49 -3.34
N LEU A 179 14.18 -7.44 -2.29
CA LEU A 179 14.59 -6.82 -1.03
C LEU A 179 14.16 -7.64 0.18
N ALA A 180 14.96 -7.57 1.25
CA ALA A 180 14.68 -8.20 2.53
C ALA A 180 15.04 -7.24 3.66
N ASN A 181 14.09 -7.01 4.55
CA ASN A 181 14.37 -6.34 5.81
C ASN A 181 15.02 -7.35 6.77
N VAL A 182 16.30 -7.22 6.99
CA VAL A 182 17.08 -8.08 7.91
C VAL A 182 17.42 -7.38 9.23
N GLY A 183 16.96 -6.13 9.38
CA GLY A 183 17.03 -5.36 10.61
C GLY A 183 15.89 -5.70 11.58
N PHE A 184 15.85 -4.97 12.68
CA PHE A 184 14.86 -5.16 13.75
C PHE A 184 13.73 -4.15 13.70
N GLU A 185 13.79 -3.17 12.79
CA GLU A 185 12.80 -2.10 12.68
C GLU A 185 12.06 -2.14 11.34
N PRO A 186 10.80 -1.69 11.29
CA PRO A 186 10.08 -1.51 10.03
C PRO A 186 10.80 -0.52 9.12
N VAL A 187 10.79 -0.78 7.82
CA VAL A 187 11.41 0.09 6.84
C VAL A 187 10.44 0.42 5.70
N ILE A 188 10.44 1.68 5.27
CA ILE A 188 9.75 2.12 4.05
C ILE A 188 10.80 2.32 2.99
N VAL A 189 10.62 1.67 1.84
CA VAL A 189 11.52 1.73 0.69
C VAL A 189 10.77 2.32 -0.50
N ARG A 190 11.40 3.23 -1.19
CA ARG A 190 10.96 3.79 -2.47
C ARG A 190 12.15 3.93 -3.41
N GLY A 191 11.93 3.99 -4.70
CA GLY A 191 13.06 4.05 -5.62
C GLY A 191 12.70 4.51 -7.02
N VAL A 192 13.75 4.69 -7.83
CA VAL A 192 13.65 5.08 -9.24
C VAL A 192 14.67 4.29 -10.05
N ALA A 193 14.24 3.79 -11.22
CA ALA A 193 15.11 3.28 -12.26
C ALA A 193 15.32 4.38 -13.31
N ALA A 194 16.53 4.88 -13.45
CA ALA A 194 16.91 5.85 -14.47
C ALA A 194 17.62 5.14 -15.62
N ILE A 195 17.10 5.27 -16.84
CA ILE A 195 17.62 4.65 -18.05
C ILE A 195 18.53 5.66 -18.74
N VAL A 196 19.80 5.29 -18.92
CA VAL A 196 20.85 6.15 -19.45
C VAL A 196 21.45 5.51 -20.70
N SER A 197 21.41 6.22 -21.84
CA SER A 197 22.05 5.79 -23.07
C SER A 197 23.56 5.99 -23.00
N GLN A 198 24.32 5.35 -23.88
CA GLN A 198 25.68 5.77 -24.19
C GLN A 198 25.61 6.97 -25.15
N PRO A 199 26.21 8.14 -24.85
CA PRO A 199 27.29 8.48 -23.94
C PRO A 199 26.91 9.05 -22.56
N GLY A 200 25.76 8.72 -21.98
CA GLY A 200 25.41 9.17 -20.62
C GLY A 200 24.19 10.07 -20.54
N LYS A 201 23.37 10.15 -21.60
CA LYS A 201 22.14 10.93 -21.65
C LYS A 201 21.00 10.15 -20.96
N LEU A 202 20.28 10.78 -20.03
CA LEU A 202 19.05 10.25 -19.46
C LEU A 202 17.97 10.18 -20.55
N VAL A 203 17.42 8.99 -20.78
CA VAL A 203 16.39 8.74 -21.82
C VAL A 203 15.04 8.34 -21.23
N GLY A 204 14.99 7.88 -19.98
CA GLY A 204 13.75 7.52 -19.34
C GLY A 204 13.88 7.33 -17.83
N LYS A 205 12.73 7.31 -17.14
CA LYS A 205 12.64 7.00 -15.71
C LYS A 205 11.42 6.12 -15.45
N ALA A 206 11.54 5.19 -14.54
CA ALA A 206 10.43 4.41 -14.00
C ALA A 206 10.48 4.45 -12.46
N MET A 207 9.34 4.65 -11.81
CA MET A 207 9.27 4.69 -10.36
C MET A 207 8.98 3.29 -9.83
N PHE A 208 9.75 2.83 -8.85
CA PHE A 208 9.38 1.67 -8.06
C PHE A 208 8.25 2.01 -7.11
N GLU A 209 7.32 1.07 -6.94
CA GLU A 209 6.26 1.20 -5.95
C GLU A 209 6.87 1.29 -4.55
N GLN A 210 6.37 2.24 -3.75
CA GLN A 210 6.74 2.30 -2.34
C GLN A 210 6.25 1.05 -1.61
N LYS A 211 7.16 0.41 -0.86
CA LYS A 211 6.84 -0.76 -0.02
C LYS A 211 7.24 -0.48 1.41
N ARG A 212 6.46 -1.06 2.31
CA ARG A 212 6.73 -1.08 3.75
C ARG A 212 6.98 -2.53 4.15
N LEU A 213 8.15 -2.78 4.75
CA LEU A 213 8.56 -4.10 5.21
C LEU A 213 8.75 -4.12 6.71
N LEU A 214 8.15 -5.12 7.33
CA LEU A 214 8.42 -5.46 8.73
C LEU A 214 9.74 -6.24 8.84
N PRO A 215 10.35 -6.36 10.04
CA PRO A 215 11.50 -7.22 10.28
C PRO A 215 11.29 -8.64 9.75
N GLY A 216 12.24 -9.16 8.99
CA GLY A 216 12.18 -10.48 8.36
C GLY A 216 11.35 -10.58 7.08
N GLU A 217 10.65 -9.53 6.67
CA GLU A 217 9.81 -9.53 5.47
C GLU A 217 10.66 -9.40 4.20
N ARG A 218 10.23 -10.14 3.16
CA ARG A 218 10.83 -10.09 1.82
C ARG A 218 9.80 -9.62 0.81
N ASN A 219 10.25 -8.88 -0.19
CA ASN A 219 9.37 -8.39 -1.27
C ASN A 219 10.17 -8.21 -2.56
N VAL A 220 9.45 -8.05 -3.67
CA VAL A 220 10.01 -7.66 -4.96
C VAL A 220 9.41 -6.31 -5.34
N LEU A 221 10.27 -5.34 -5.62
CA LEU A 221 9.85 -4.06 -6.19
C LEU A 221 9.78 -4.16 -7.70
N HIS A 222 8.76 -3.53 -8.25
CA HIS A 222 8.55 -3.42 -9.69
C HIS A 222 8.53 -1.96 -10.11
N ALA A 223 9.19 -1.65 -11.24
CA ALA A 223 9.10 -0.37 -11.91
C ALA A 223 8.91 -0.61 -13.41
N THR A 224 7.95 0.05 -14.03
CA THR A 224 7.66 -0.10 -15.46
C THR A 224 7.88 1.22 -16.18
N TYR A 225 8.75 1.20 -17.17
CA TYR A 225 8.92 2.29 -18.10
C TYR A 225 7.96 2.08 -19.29
N ALA A 226 6.96 2.92 -19.41
CA ALA A 226 5.94 2.84 -20.45
C ALA A 226 6.35 3.67 -21.68
N GLY A 227 7.51 3.40 -22.24
CA GLY A 227 8.02 4.07 -23.43
C GLY A 227 8.81 3.11 -24.32
N THR A 228 8.95 3.48 -25.61
CA THR A 228 9.79 2.74 -26.55
C THR A 228 11.22 3.24 -26.44
N LEU A 229 12.17 2.33 -26.31
CA LEU A 229 13.59 2.62 -26.37
C LEU A 229 14.12 2.21 -27.75
N PRO A 230 14.86 3.06 -28.45
CA PRO A 230 15.56 2.67 -29.68
C PRO A 230 16.51 1.49 -29.44
N ALA A 231 16.79 0.73 -30.51
CA ALA A 231 17.80 -0.31 -30.47
C ALA A 231 19.15 0.24 -29.95
N GLY A 232 19.77 -0.47 -29.02
CA GLY A 232 21.02 0.00 -28.43
C GLY A 232 21.30 -0.55 -27.02
N LYS A 233 22.43 -0.11 -26.47
CA LYS A 233 22.85 -0.47 -25.10
C LYS A 233 22.57 0.68 -24.15
N TYR A 234 21.98 0.36 -23.02
CA TYR A 234 21.62 1.28 -21.95
C TYR A 234 22.17 0.80 -20.62
N ARG A 235 22.41 1.75 -19.74
CA ARG A 235 22.69 1.49 -18.34
C ARG A 235 21.49 1.94 -17.52
N VAL A 236 21.00 1.07 -16.65
CA VAL A 236 19.89 1.36 -15.74
C VAL A 236 20.44 1.58 -14.34
N LEU A 237 20.21 2.76 -13.78
CA LEU A 237 20.60 3.14 -12.43
C LEU A 237 19.37 3.00 -11.53
N CYS A 238 19.32 1.94 -10.72
CA CYS A 238 18.27 1.73 -9.74
C CYS A 238 18.70 2.33 -8.41
N SER A 239 18.06 3.43 -8.01
CA SER A 239 18.33 4.13 -6.76
C SER A 239 17.19 3.89 -5.80
N MET A 240 17.49 3.28 -4.64
CA MET A 240 16.55 2.99 -3.55
C MET A 240 16.82 3.92 -2.37
N GLU A 241 15.77 4.54 -1.86
CA GLU A 241 15.80 5.39 -0.68
C GLU A 241 15.08 4.68 0.48
N TYR A 242 15.74 4.58 1.62
CA TYR A 242 15.20 4.07 2.88
C TYR A 242 15.97 4.66 4.06
N ALA A 243 15.30 4.91 5.18
CA ALA A 243 15.90 5.44 6.41
C ALA A 243 16.82 6.65 6.21
N GLY A 244 16.50 7.53 5.24
CA GLY A 244 17.32 8.70 4.91
C GLY A 244 18.60 8.39 4.11
N GLN A 245 18.81 7.14 3.72
CA GLN A 245 19.94 6.69 2.89
C GLN A 245 19.49 6.44 1.47
N ILE A 246 20.40 6.65 0.50
CA ILE A 246 20.19 6.31 -0.90
C ILE A 246 21.27 5.33 -1.33
N THR A 247 20.83 4.18 -1.84
CA THR A 247 21.71 3.15 -2.43
C THR A 247 21.41 3.02 -3.91
N THR A 248 22.44 3.14 -4.76
CA THR A 248 22.28 3.00 -6.22
C THR A 248 22.99 1.75 -6.71
N ARG A 249 22.31 0.98 -7.54
CA ARG A 249 22.82 -0.20 -8.25
C ARG A 249 22.60 -0.07 -9.74
N THR A 250 23.38 -0.80 -10.50
CA THR A 250 23.38 -0.68 -11.95
C THR A 250 23.08 -2.02 -12.60
N ALA A 251 22.21 -2.02 -13.60
CA ALA A 251 21.99 -3.12 -14.51
C ALA A 251 22.24 -2.68 -15.97
N GLU A 252 22.54 -3.63 -16.85
CA GLU A 252 22.61 -3.41 -18.28
C GLU A 252 21.28 -3.76 -18.94
N LEU A 253 20.87 -2.96 -19.92
CA LEU A 253 19.71 -3.20 -20.75
C LEU A 253 20.15 -3.13 -22.22
N VAL A 254 19.89 -4.18 -22.98
CA VAL A 254 20.14 -4.24 -24.42
C VAL A 254 18.79 -4.34 -25.13
N ILE A 255 18.53 -3.38 -25.99
CA ILE A 255 17.36 -3.40 -26.90
C ILE A 255 17.87 -3.85 -28.27
N PRO A 256 17.33 -4.95 -28.80
CA PRO A 256 17.75 -5.52 -30.10
C PRO A 256 17.46 -4.61 -31.30
#